data_673e6b4cb142e90f187e6635137dc540
#
_entry.id   673e6b4cb142e90f187e6635137dc540
#
_cell.length_a   1.000
_cell.length_b   1.000
_cell.length_c   1.000
_cell.angle_alpha   90.00
_cell.angle_beta   90.00
_cell.angle_gamma   90.00
#
_symmetry.space_group_name_H-M   'P 1'
#
loop_
_entity.id
_entity.type
_entity.pdbx_description
1 polymer ?
#
loop_
_entity_poly.entity_id
_entity_poly.type
_entity_poly.pdbx_seq_one_letter_code
_entity_poly.pdbx_strand_id
1 'polypeptide(L)'
;MEIMEVAARHLATRPRSTVELENYLRKKEFHEVDIKDAVRKLTENGYLNDSEYARTYIRYALGKRKSLFRIKYELKEKGVSQENIENGIYMFEDETDSDIREIEYENALAEAARYIKTQGDEPAEKKQLDKAARRLNSLGYSASVISSVLGRYR
;
A
#
# COMPACT_ATOMS: atom_id res chain seq x y z
N MET A 1 6.48 -29.19 -15.92
CA MET A 1 7.05 -28.68 -14.67
C MET A 1 6.00 -28.76 -13.58
N GLU A 2 6.38 -29.22 -12.42
CA GLU A 2 5.45 -29.40 -11.31
C GLU A 2 5.02 -28.06 -10.71
N ILE A 3 3.81 -28.04 -10.16
CA ILE A 3 3.19 -26.83 -9.63
C ILE A 3 4.05 -26.14 -8.55
N MET A 4 4.68 -26.92 -7.66
CA MET A 4 5.52 -26.34 -6.59
C MET A 4 6.74 -25.64 -7.14
N GLU A 5 7.34 -26.14 -8.22
CA GLU A 5 8.47 -25.50 -8.87
C GLU A 5 8.03 -24.19 -9.53
N VAL A 6 6.89 -24.19 -10.22
CA VAL A 6 6.35 -23.02 -10.89
C VAL A 6 6.02 -21.94 -9.85
N ALA A 7 5.37 -22.33 -8.75
CA ALA A 7 5.03 -21.44 -7.66
C ALA A 7 6.29 -20.83 -7.01
N ALA A 8 7.28 -21.68 -6.72
CA ALA A 8 8.52 -21.23 -6.08
C ALA A 8 9.26 -20.22 -6.96
N ARG A 9 9.33 -20.46 -8.26
CA ARG A 9 9.97 -19.52 -9.19
C ARG A 9 9.25 -18.17 -9.23
N HIS A 10 7.92 -18.20 -9.21
CA HIS A 10 7.13 -16.98 -9.23
C HIS A 10 7.35 -16.15 -7.96
N LEU A 11 7.37 -16.82 -6.80
CA LEU A 11 7.61 -16.17 -5.51
C LEU A 11 9.03 -15.63 -5.38
N ALA A 12 10.00 -16.26 -6.06
CA ALA A 12 11.41 -15.84 -6.00
C ALA A 12 11.65 -14.49 -6.70
N THR A 13 10.79 -14.08 -7.63
CA THR A 13 10.98 -12.84 -8.40
C THR A 13 10.56 -11.60 -7.62
N ARG A 14 9.50 -11.67 -6.84
CA ARG A 14 9.05 -10.64 -5.92
C ARG A 14 7.97 -11.20 -4.97
N PRO A 15 7.69 -10.53 -3.85
CA PRO A 15 6.58 -10.94 -2.98
C PRO A 15 5.25 -10.95 -3.74
N ARG A 16 4.41 -11.94 -3.44
CA ARG A 16 3.07 -12.10 -4.04
C ARG A 16 2.05 -12.31 -2.94
N SER A 17 0.84 -11.80 -3.16
CA SER A 17 -0.28 -12.19 -2.31
C SER A 17 -0.72 -13.61 -2.69
N THR A 18 -1.46 -14.26 -1.80
CA THR A 18 -2.02 -15.58 -2.07
C THR A 18 -2.85 -15.58 -3.35
N VAL A 19 -3.73 -14.59 -3.51
CA VAL A 19 -4.59 -14.51 -4.71
C VAL A 19 -3.78 -14.27 -5.98
N GLU A 20 -2.73 -13.45 -5.90
CA GLU A 20 -1.84 -13.25 -7.06
C GLU A 20 -1.21 -14.55 -7.52
N LEU A 21 -0.72 -15.36 -6.57
CA LEU A 21 -0.13 -16.66 -6.90
C LEU A 21 -1.18 -17.61 -7.47
N GLU A 22 -2.36 -17.69 -6.85
CA GLU A 22 -3.46 -18.51 -7.36
C GLU A 22 -3.80 -18.15 -8.81
N ASN A 23 -3.95 -16.87 -9.09
CA ASN A 23 -4.25 -16.41 -10.45
C ASN A 23 -3.15 -16.75 -11.45
N TYR A 24 -1.90 -16.63 -11.04
CA TYR A 24 -0.76 -17.00 -11.87
C TYR A 24 -0.79 -18.49 -12.21
N LEU A 25 -1.05 -19.35 -11.22
CA LEU A 25 -1.11 -20.80 -11.42
C LEU A 25 -2.29 -21.19 -12.30
N ARG A 26 -3.43 -20.48 -12.22
CA ARG A 26 -4.57 -20.70 -13.11
C ARG A 26 -4.20 -20.38 -14.58
N LYS A 27 -3.45 -19.32 -14.77
CA LYS A 27 -2.96 -18.96 -16.11
C LYS A 27 -2.02 -20.02 -16.68
N LYS A 28 -1.32 -20.73 -15.82
CA LYS A 28 -0.47 -21.87 -16.21
C LYS A 28 -1.25 -23.17 -16.38
N GLU A 29 -2.59 -23.08 -16.26
CA GLU A 29 -3.52 -24.17 -16.51
C GLU A 29 -3.46 -25.32 -15.49
N PHE A 30 -3.00 -25.05 -14.29
CA PHE A 30 -3.09 -26.02 -13.19
C PHE A 30 -4.53 -26.12 -12.69
N HIS A 31 -4.91 -27.32 -12.22
CA HIS A 31 -6.23 -27.56 -11.65
C HIS A 31 -6.40 -26.92 -10.28
N GLU A 32 -7.64 -26.48 -9.99
CA GLU A 32 -7.94 -25.80 -8.72
C GLU A 32 -7.56 -26.62 -7.49
N VAL A 33 -7.75 -27.94 -7.53
CA VAL A 33 -7.37 -28.82 -6.41
C VAL A 33 -5.88 -28.74 -6.15
N ASP A 34 -5.07 -28.76 -7.22
CA ASP A 34 -3.62 -28.70 -7.11
C ASP A 34 -3.16 -27.31 -6.66
N ILE A 35 -3.83 -26.25 -7.11
CA ILE A 35 -3.53 -24.87 -6.71
C ILE A 35 -3.78 -24.71 -5.20
N LYS A 36 -4.93 -25.17 -4.71
CA LYS A 36 -5.27 -25.08 -3.28
C LYS A 36 -4.29 -25.86 -2.41
N ASP A 37 -3.90 -27.03 -2.85
CA ASP A 37 -2.92 -27.85 -2.12
C ASP A 37 -1.55 -27.17 -2.07
N ALA A 38 -1.09 -26.62 -3.19
CA ALA A 38 0.18 -25.88 -3.26
C ALA A 38 0.16 -24.64 -2.36
N VAL A 39 -0.92 -23.87 -2.40
CA VAL A 39 -1.09 -22.68 -1.56
C VAL A 39 -1.07 -23.05 -0.08
N ARG A 40 -1.77 -24.11 0.30
CA ARG A 40 -1.78 -24.58 1.68
C ARG A 40 -0.37 -24.94 2.15
N LYS A 41 0.37 -25.70 1.36
CA LYS A 41 1.74 -26.11 1.70
C LYS A 41 2.67 -24.90 1.83
N LEU A 42 2.59 -23.95 0.90
CA LEU A 42 3.42 -22.76 0.93
C LEU A 42 3.09 -21.85 2.12
N THR A 43 1.82 -21.79 2.48
CA THR A 43 1.37 -21.02 3.65
C THR A 43 1.86 -21.68 4.94
N GLU A 44 1.70 -23.00 5.07
CA GLU A 44 2.17 -23.75 6.25
C GLU A 44 3.68 -23.63 6.45
N ASN A 45 4.43 -23.57 5.36
CA ASN A 45 5.90 -23.47 5.41
C ASN A 45 6.40 -22.01 5.44
N GLY A 46 5.51 -21.03 5.51
CA GLY A 46 5.87 -19.62 5.64
C GLY A 46 6.30 -18.92 4.36
N TYR A 47 6.20 -19.56 3.20
CA TYR A 47 6.54 -18.94 1.91
C TYR A 47 5.44 -18.00 1.38
N LEU A 48 4.20 -18.22 1.85
CA LEU A 48 3.07 -17.32 1.60
C LEU A 48 2.56 -16.78 2.93
N ASN A 49 2.48 -15.46 3.05
CA ASN A 49 1.97 -14.81 4.25
C ASN A 49 1.43 -13.44 3.84
N ASP A 50 0.10 -13.33 3.75
CA ASP A 50 -0.55 -12.11 3.28
C ASP A 50 -0.42 -10.93 4.26
N SER A 51 -0.30 -11.20 5.56
CA SER A 51 -0.02 -10.13 6.54
C SER A 51 1.35 -9.51 6.31
N GLU A 52 2.35 -10.33 6.05
CA GLU A 52 3.70 -9.89 5.73
C GLU A 52 3.75 -9.18 4.38
N TYR A 53 3.02 -9.68 3.39
CA TYR A 53 2.85 -9.03 2.10
C TYR A 53 2.26 -7.63 2.29
N ALA A 54 1.22 -7.50 3.11
CA ALA A 54 0.60 -6.21 3.41
C ALA A 54 1.59 -5.25 4.06
N ARG A 55 2.36 -5.73 5.05
CA ARG A 55 3.38 -4.91 5.72
C ARG A 55 4.39 -4.35 4.72
N THR A 56 4.90 -5.21 3.84
CA THR A 56 5.88 -4.80 2.82
C THR A 56 5.28 -3.80 1.84
N TYR A 57 4.04 -4.05 1.41
CA TYR A 57 3.35 -3.14 0.48
C TYR A 57 3.07 -1.78 1.13
N ILE A 58 2.65 -1.77 2.40
CA ILE A 58 2.41 -0.54 3.15
C ILE A 58 3.68 0.33 3.18
N ARG A 59 4.81 -0.28 3.50
CA ARG A 59 6.09 0.44 3.51
C ARG A 59 6.40 1.05 2.15
N TYR A 60 6.26 0.27 1.09
CA TYR A 60 6.49 0.74 -0.28
C TYR A 60 5.57 1.90 -0.64
N ALA A 61 4.27 1.74 -0.40
CA ALA A 61 3.27 2.72 -0.80
C ALA A 61 3.32 4.01 0.03
N LEU A 62 3.65 3.92 1.32
CA LEU A 62 3.92 5.11 2.13
C LEU A 62 5.13 5.86 1.61
N GLY A 63 6.16 5.16 1.13
CA GLY A 63 7.31 5.77 0.47
C GLY A 63 6.93 6.53 -0.81
N LYS A 64 5.84 6.15 -1.45
CA LYS A 64 5.26 6.86 -2.60
C LYS A 64 4.27 7.94 -2.17
N ARG A 65 4.12 8.17 -0.88
CA ARG A 65 3.22 9.16 -0.28
C ARG A 65 1.75 8.93 -0.60
N LYS A 66 1.36 7.68 -0.84
CA LYS A 66 -0.05 7.32 -1.00
C LYS A 66 -0.77 7.39 0.34
N SER A 67 -2.06 7.75 0.30
CA SER A 67 -2.88 7.77 1.50
C SER A 67 -3.13 6.36 2.01
N LEU A 68 -3.45 6.24 3.29
CA LEU A 68 -3.79 4.94 3.88
C LEU A 68 -5.03 4.33 3.21
N PHE A 69 -6.03 5.17 2.88
CA PHE A 69 -7.21 4.72 2.14
C PHE A 69 -6.83 4.07 0.80
N ARG A 70 -5.96 4.73 0.02
CA ARG A 70 -5.50 4.21 -1.26
C ARG A 70 -4.71 2.91 -1.08
N ILE A 71 -3.86 2.85 -0.07
CA ILE A 71 -3.05 1.65 0.22
C ILE A 71 -3.95 0.46 0.54
N LYS A 72 -4.94 0.66 1.41
CA LYS A 72 -5.91 -0.40 1.76
C LYS A 72 -6.70 -0.86 0.54
N TYR A 73 -7.13 0.08 -0.29
CA TYR A 73 -7.86 -0.23 -1.51
C TYR A 73 -7.02 -1.09 -2.45
N GLU A 74 -5.77 -0.71 -2.67
CA GLU A 74 -4.87 -1.45 -3.55
C GLU A 74 -4.58 -2.85 -3.01
N LEU A 75 -4.42 -2.99 -1.69
CA LEU A 75 -4.23 -4.30 -1.07
C LEU A 75 -5.46 -5.20 -1.26
N LYS A 76 -6.67 -4.65 -1.14
CA LYS A 76 -7.90 -5.40 -1.39
C LYS A 76 -7.98 -5.85 -2.86
N GLU A 77 -7.56 -5.01 -3.80
CA GLU A 77 -7.51 -5.39 -5.20
C GLU A 77 -6.54 -6.55 -5.46
N LYS A 78 -5.49 -6.64 -4.65
CA LYS A 78 -4.53 -7.73 -4.72
C LYS A 78 -5.01 -8.99 -4.00
N GLY A 79 -6.22 -8.96 -3.47
CA GLY A 79 -6.85 -10.10 -2.81
C GLY A 79 -6.48 -10.28 -1.35
N VAL A 80 -5.86 -9.27 -0.72
CA VAL A 80 -5.52 -9.35 0.71
C VAL A 80 -6.77 -9.05 1.54
N SER A 81 -7.06 -9.91 2.52
CA SER A 81 -8.22 -9.74 3.38
C SER A 81 -8.07 -8.54 4.33
N GLN A 82 -9.21 -8.04 4.82
CA GLN A 82 -9.22 -6.96 5.81
C GLN A 82 -8.38 -7.32 7.04
N GLU A 83 -8.52 -8.55 7.52
CA GLU A 83 -7.75 -9.05 8.66
C GLU A 83 -6.25 -8.97 8.41
N ASN A 84 -5.81 -9.44 7.25
CA ASN A 84 -4.38 -9.42 6.90
C ASN A 84 -3.86 -8.00 6.67
N ILE A 85 -4.70 -7.10 6.16
CA ILE A 85 -4.34 -5.67 6.02
C ILE A 85 -4.11 -5.07 7.41
N GLU A 86 -5.02 -5.30 8.35
CA GLU A 86 -4.90 -4.79 9.72
C GLU A 86 -3.68 -5.36 10.43
N ASN A 87 -3.42 -6.65 10.26
CA ASN A 87 -2.21 -7.28 10.79
C ASN A 87 -0.95 -6.65 10.20
N GLY A 88 -0.95 -6.38 8.90
CA GLY A 88 0.17 -5.73 8.23
C GLY A 88 0.43 -4.32 8.76
N ILE A 89 -0.63 -3.56 9.01
CA ILE A 89 -0.53 -2.23 9.62
C ILE A 89 0.08 -2.34 11.03
N TYR A 90 -0.43 -3.26 11.85
CA TYR A 90 0.09 -3.47 13.19
C TYR A 90 1.58 -3.85 13.17
N MET A 91 1.96 -4.79 12.29
CA MET A 91 3.35 -5.19 12.15
C MET A 91 4.25 -4.03 11.73
N PHE A 92 3.76 -3.19 10.81
CA PHE A 92 4.49 -2.01 10.37
C PHE A 92 4.68 -1.00 11.50
N GLU A 93 3.62 -0.72 12.26
CA GLU A 93 3.69 0.22 13.38
C GLU A 93 4.60 -0.29 14.51
N ASP A 94 4.52 -1.59 14.80
CA ASP A 94 5.37 -2.23 15.82
C ASP A 94 6.84 -2.17 15.42
N GLU A 95 7.15 -2.51 14.18
CA GLU A 95 8.51 -2.52 13.64
C GLU A 95 9.14 -1.12 13.60
N THR A 96 8.36 -0.11 13.27
CA THR A 96 8.85 1.27 13.09
C THR A 96 8.67 2.13 14.33
N ASP A 97 7.97 1.63 15.34
CA ASP A 97 7.57 2.38 16.53
C ASP A 97 6.91 3.72 16.15
N SER A 98 5.99 3.66 15.18
CA SER A 98 5.34 4.83 14.59
C SER A 98 3.84 4.64 14.50
N ASP A 99 3.10 5.76 14.52
CA ASP A 99 1.69 5.79 14.19
C ASP A 99 1.55 6.05 12.69
N ILE A 100 0.89 5.15 11.98
CA ILE A 100 0.76 5.23 10.53
C ILE A 100 0.01 6.49 10.08
N ARG A 101 -0.93 6.99 10.90
CA ARG A 101 -1.67 8.22 10.57
C ARG A 101 -0.80 9.46 10.68
N GLU A 102 0.14 9.47 11.58
CA GLU A 102 1.12 10.55 11.68
C GLU A 102 2.04 10.55 10.46
N ILE A 103 2.49 9.36 10.03
CA ILE A 103 3.30 9.24 8.81
C ILE A 103 2.50 9.72 7.60
N GLU A 104 1.24 9.31 7.50
CA GLU A 104 0.35 9.74 6.41
C GLU A 104 0.23 11.25 6.35
N TYR A 105 0.00 11.90 7.49
CA TYR A 105 -0.15 13.34 7.55
C TYR A 105 1.16 14.07 7.18
N GLU A 106 2.28 13.60 7.71
CA GLU A 106 3.60 14.15 7.38
C GLU A 106 3.90 14.02 5.89
N ASN A 107 3.52 12.87 5.30
CA ASN A 107 3.66 12.66 3.85
C ASN A 107 2.80 13.64 3.05
N ALA A 108 1.58 13.89 3.51
CA ALA A 108 0.69 14.86 2.86
C ALA A 108 1.29 16.25 2.92
N LEU A 109 1.83 16.66 4.07
CA LEU A 109 2.51 17.95 4.22
C LEU A 109 3.71 18.07 3.28
N ALA A 110 4.54 17.04 3.23
CA ALA A 110 5.73 17.03 2.37
C ALA A 110 5.35 17.09 0.89
N GLU A 111 4.28 16.40 0.50
CA GLU A 111 3.82 16.41 -0.89
C GLU A 111 3.26 17.77 -1.27
N ALA A 112 2.45 18.40 -0.39
CA ALA A 112 1.91 19.73 -0.62
C ALA A 112 3.02 20.79 -0.75
N ALA A 113 4.06 20.68 0.05
CA ALA A 113 5.20 21.60 0.03
C ALA A 113 5.91 21.65 -1.32
N ARG A 114 5.79 20.62 -2.15
CA ARG A 114 6.37 20.60 -3.49
C ARG A 114 5.72 21.61 -4.44
N TYR A 115 4.48 21.97 -4.17
CA TYR A 115 3.67 22.82 -5.05
C TYR A 115 3.44 24.22 -4.49
N ILE A 116 3.70 24.41 -3.19
CA ILE A 116 3.43 25.67 -2.50
C ILE A 116 4.75 26.29 -2.10
N LYS A 117 5.05 27.43 -2.73
CA LYS A 117 6.26 28.21 -2.46
C LYS A 117 5.83 29.59 -2.01
N THR A 118 6.00 29.85 -0.72
CA THR A 118 5.69 31.14 -0.12
C THR A 118 6.98 31.73 0.48
N GLN A 119 7.02 33.04 0.60
CA GLN A 119 8.10 33.75 1.29
C GLN A 119 7.57 34.31 2.60
N GLY A 120 8.17 33.93 3.71
CA GLY A 120 7.75 34.40 5.02
C GLY A 120 6.33 33.94 5.37
N ASP A 121 5.55 34.89 5.93
CA ASP A 121 4.18 34.63 6.38
C ASP A 121 3.12 34.92 5.30
N GLU A 122 3.52 35.10 4.05
CA GLU A 122 2.58 35.37 2.98
C GLU A 122 1.70 34.15 2.69
N PRO A 123 0.38 34.37 2.46
CA PRO A 123 -0.50 33.26 2.07
C PRO A 123 -0.08 32.71 0.70
N ALA A 124 -0.30 31.43 0.50
CA ALA A 124 -0.04 30.80 -0.78
C ALA A 124 -0.99 31.29 -1.85
N GLU A 125 -0.53 31.32 -3.08
CA GLU A 125 -1.37 31.64 -4.23
C GLU A 125 -2.41 30.53 -4.44
N LYS A 126 -3.62 30.92 -4.83
CA LYS A 126 -4.70 29.97 -5.10
C LYS A 126 -4.29 28.89 -6.09
N LYS A 127 -3.56 29.26 -7.14
CA LYS A 127 -3.08 28.32 -8.17
C LYS A 127 -2.21 27.23 -7.56
N GLN A 128 -1.34 27.58 -6.63
CA GLN A 128 -0.47 26.61 -5.95
C GLN A 128 -1.28 25.69 -5.02
N LEU A 129 -2.23 26.26 -4.27
CA LEU A 129 -3.14 25.51 -3.41
C LEU A 129 -3.94 24.48 -4.22
N ASP A 130 -4.47 24.90 -5.38
CA ASP A 130 -5.25 24.02 -6.26
C ASP A 130 -4.41 22.86 -6.80
N LYS A 131 -3.17 23.13 -7.18
CA LYS A 131 -2.26 22.08 -7.63
C LYS A 131 -1.96 21.07 -6.52
N ALA A 132 -1.66 21.56 -5.34
CA ALA A 132 -1.41 20.70 -4.18
C ALA A 132 -2.64 19.86 -3.86
N ALA A 133 -3.83 20.46 -3.86
CA ALA A 133 -5.08 19.76 -3.60
C ALA A 133 -5.31 18.63 -4.61
N ARG A 134 -5.12 18.90 -5.90
CA ARG A 134 -5.28 17.88 -6.95
C ARG A 134 -4.29 16.73 -6.76
N ARG A 135 -3.04 17.04 -6.43
CA ARG A 135 -2.04 16.00 -6.21
C ARG A 135 -2.39 15.13 -5.00
N LEU A 136 -2.77 15.75 -3.88
CA LEU A 136 -3.17 15.01 -2.69
C LEU A 136 -4.41 14.16 -2.96
N ASN A 137 -5.38 14.69 -3.70
CA ASN A 137 -6.55 13.92 -4.09
C ASN A 137 -6.17 12.70 -4.95
N SER A 138 -5.24 12.87 -5.89
CA SER A 138 -4.78 11.77 -6.74
C SER A 138 -4.05 10.67 -5.96
N LEU A 139 -3.44 11.01 -4.83
CA LEU A 139 -2.80 10.06 -3.92
C LEU A 139 -3.79 9.42 -2.95
N GLY A 140 -5.05 9.82 -2.99
CA GLY A 140 -6.12 9.20 -2.21
C GLY A 140 -6.43 9.86 -0.88
N TYR A 141 -5.82 11.01 -0.56
CA TYR A 141 -6.10 11.70 0.71
C TYR A 141 -7.53 12.21 0.75
N SER A 142 -8.13 12.16 1.94
CA SER A 142 -9.50 12.63 2.15
C SER A 142 -9.59 14.15 2.06
N ALA A 143 -10.79 14.66 1.78
CA ALA A 143 -11.03 16.10 1.77
C ALA A 143 -10.66 16.75 3.11
N SER A 144 -10.91 16.05 4.22
CA SER A 144 -10.56 16.52 5.57
C SER A 144 -9.05 16.71 5.73
N VAL A 145 -8.25 15.71 5.31
CA VAL A 145 -6.79 15.81 5.38
C VAL A 145 -6.28 16.91 4.47
N ILE A 146 -6.78 16.98 3.24
CA ILE A 146 -6.39 18.02 2.28
C ILE A 146 -6.67 19.41 2.85
N SER A 147 -7.85 19.61 3.40
CA SER A 147 -8.23 20.88 4.02
C SER A 147 -7.33 21.26 5.19
N SER A 148 -7.01 20.28 6.05
CA SER A 148 -6.11 20.48 7.19
C SER A 148 -4.71 20.89 6.74
N VAL A 149 -4.17 20.17 5.75
CA VAL A 149 -2.83 20.45 5.21
C VAL A 149 -2.77 21.84 4.57
N LEU A 150 -3.73 22.16 3.69
CA LEU A 150 -3.74 23.43 2.97
C LEU A 150 -4.07 24.61 3.90
N GLY A 151 -4.79 24.35 4.99
CA GLY A 151 -5.09 25.37 5.99
C GLY A 151 -3.84 26.02 6.59
N ARG A 152 -2.72 25.35 6.56
CA ARG A 152 -1.44 25.89 7.04
C ARG A 152 -0.86 26.99 6.14
N TYR A 153 -1.34 27.05 4.91
CA TYR A 153 -0.84 27.98 3.89
C TYR A 153 -1.82 29.10 3.54
N ARG A 154 -2.97 29.11 4.18
CA ARG A 154 -4.02 30.12 3.96
C ARG A 154 -3.90 31.30 4.91
#